data_5f5ecacc6d8efc257a4a73a4ee518cdc
#
_entry.id   5f5ecacc6d8efc257a4a73a4ee518cdc
#
_cell.length_a   1.000
_cell.length_b   1.000
_cell.length_c   1.000
_cell.angle_alpha   90.00
_cell.angle_beta   90.00
_cell.angle_gamma   90.00
#
_symmetry.space_group_name_H-M   'P 1'
#
loop_
_entity.id
_entity.type
_entity.pdbx_description
1 polymer ?
#
loop_
_entity_poly.entity_id
_entity_poly.type
_entity_poly.pdbx_seq_one_letter_code
_entity_poly.pdbx_strand_id
1 'polypeptide(L)'
;MTITNRFDTISPLDSRFYGGDPAVYKSLHPYLSAAAAIKYMARVEGALALALADVGITDKNIANAIASAADRITAQEVADEETRTRHDVRALVNVIRNQVPDEAKRFVHLGATSYDIVDTANALRYRECTDRVVAPTIAVLIAKCISIAEAEADTAQIGRTHGRHAEPVTFGFAMAEYVSRLGDRLEQLRLAARRLPGKLSGAVGAYNALALLAPDPRALERRFLASLQLHPAPVSTQIVPPEGWTDLAHACVSALGVMANLADDMRQLQRSEIGEVAESFAAEQAGSSTMPPKRNPVSFENVKSIWKAIAPRMLTTYMDQISEHQRDLTNSASQRFLGEILAATTYAAGRLASSLDGMRVDRDRLKANLAMSRGAIAAEPLYVLLAKYGHPDAHEAVRRLTLEAERGSRSLLEVATLDADLRPYLTKFTPDERRILERPDEYRGLAPEVARDIASAWRERLKGILPE
;
A
#
# COMPACT_ATOMS: atom_id res chain seq x y z
N MET A 1 -19.23 -28.82 -2.61
CA MET A 1 -19.71 -27.96 -3.70
C MET A 1 -18.55 -27.09 -4.13
N THR A 2 -17.99 -27.30 -5.29
CA THR A 2 -16.86 -26.48 -5.78
C THR A 2 -17.45 -25.20 -6.36
N ILE A 3 -17.05 -24.02 -5.83
CA ILE A 3 -17.44 -22.75 -6.44
C ILE A 3 -16.73 -22.65 -7.79
N THR A 4 -17.42 -22.97 -8.86
CA THR A 4 -16.88 -22.96 -10.24
C THR A 4 -17.19 -21.65 -10.96
N ASN A 5 -18.08 -20.83 -10.41
CA ASN A 5 -18.55 -19.60 -11.01
C ASN A 5 -18.38 -18.44 -10.00
N ARG A 6 -17.76 -17.33 -10.41
CA ARG A 6 -17.58 -16.13 -9.57
C ARG A 6 -18.90 -15.52 -9.07
N PHE A 7 -20.03 -15.82 -9.73
CA PHE A 7 -21.34 -15.32 -9.31
C PHE A 7 -21.93 -16.14 -8.16
N ASP A 8 -21.35 -17.29 -7.81
CA ASP A 8 -21.78 -18.13 -6.68
C ASP A 8 -21.07 -17.75 -5.37
N THR A 9 -20.16 -16.77 -5.39
CA THR A 9 -19.45 -16.27 -4.21
C THR A 9 -20.33 -15.35 -3.39
N ILE A 10 -20.21 -15.42 -2.05
CA ILE A 10 -20.92 -14.55 -1.12
C ILE A 10 -20.16 -13.24 -0.90
N SER A 11 -18.81 -13.30 -0.86
CA SER A 11 -18.00 -12.12 -0.67
C SER A 11 -17.96 -11.24 -1.93
N PRO A 12 -18.29 -9.95 -1.84
CA PRO A 12 -18.16 -9.04 -2.98
C PRO A 12 -16.71 -8.84 -3.40
N LEU A 13 -15.74 -9.13 -2.53
CA LEU A 13 -14.32 -9.07 -2.86
C LEU A 13 -13.97 -10.09 -3.95
N ASP A 14 -14.54 -11.30 -3.88
CA ASP A 14 -14.28 -12.39 -4.82
C ASP A 14 -14.93 -12.18 -6.19
N SER A 15 -16.07 -11.52 -6.26
CA SER A 15 -16.84 -11.39 -7.51
C SER A 15 -16.72 -10.02 -8.15
N ARG A 16 -16.66 -8.96 -7.35
CA ARG A 16 -16.77 -7.58 -7.82
C ARG A 16 -15.44 -6.86 -7.93
N PHE A 17 -14.52 -7.15 -7.01
CA PHE A 17 -13.23 -6.47 -6.92
C PHE A 17 -12.11 -7.35 -7.45
N TYR A 18 -11.16 -7.79 -6.62
CA TYR A 18 -9.99 -8.52 -7.10
C TYR A 18 -10.34 -9.83 -7.84
N GLY A 19 -11.37 -10.54 -7.43
CA GLY A 19 -11.82 -11.73 -8.15
C GLY A 19 -12.52 -11.43 -9.48
N GLY A 20 -13.04 -10.20 -9.65
CA GLY A 20 -13.61 -9.70 -10.91
C GLY A 20 -12.57 -9.24 -11.93
N ASP A 21 -11.33 -9.03 -11.52
CA ASP A 21 -10.19 -8.69 -12.37
C ASP A 21 -9.32 -9.95 -12.57
N PRO A 22 -9.32 -10.57 -13.76
CA PRO A 22 -8.57 -11.81 -13.99
C PRO A 22 -7.06 -11.68 -13.78
N ALA A 23 -6.47 -10.52 -14.03
CA ALA A 23 -5.03 -10.30 -13.85
C ALA A 23 -4.68 -10.22 -12.38
N VAL A 24 -5.43 -9.44 -11.60
CA VAL A 24 -5.26 -9.34 -10.15
C VAL A 24 -5.52 -10.69 -9.48
N TYR A 25 -6.60 -11.38 -9.84
CA TYR A 25 -6.90 -12.70 -9.31
C TYR A 25 -5.76 -13.70 -9.58
N LYS A 26 -5.29 -13.77 -10.82
CA LYS A 26 -4.20 -14.68 -11.23
C LYS A 26 -2.90 -14.40 -10.47
N SER A 27 -2.60 -13.14 -10.18
CA SER A 27 -1.40 -12.77 -9.43
C SER A 27 -1.47 -13.13 -7.95
N LEU A 28 -2.65 -13.00 -7.32
CA LEU A 28 -2.87 -13.23 -5.89
C LEU A 28 -3.16 -14.69 -5.53
N HIS A 29 -3.84 -15.44 -6.43
CA HIS A 29 -4.28 -16.79 -6.19
C HIS A 29 -3.17 -17.75 -5.71
N PRO A 30 -1.92 -17.71 -6.24
CA PRO A 30 -0.83 -18.60 -5.80
C PRO A 30 -0.41 -18.40 -4.35
N TYR A 31 -0.81 -17.30 -3.71
CA TYR A 31 -0.41 -16.94 -2.35
C TYR A 31 -1.59 -16.88 -1.37
N LEU A 32 -2.74 -16.38 -1.79
CA LEU A 32 -3.83 -16.01 -0.88
C LEU A 32 -5.02 -16.96 -0.91
N SER A 33 -5.14 -17.84 -1.91
CA SER A 33 -6.23 -18.82 -1.96
C SER A 33 -6.12 -19.87 -0.83
N ALA A 34 -7.24 -20.50 -0.51
CA ALA A 34 -7.25 -21.66 0.42
C ALA A 34 -6.35 -22.80 -0.09
N ALA A 35 -6.34 -23.05 -1.39
CA ALA A 35 -5.46 -24.03 -2.00
C ALA A 35 -3.98 -23.67 -1.83
N ALA A 36 -3.64 -22.37 -1.96
CA ALA A 36 -2.29 -21.89 -1.71
C ALA A 36 -1.88 -22.10 -0.25
N ALA A 37 -2.76 -21.81 0.72
CA ALA A 37 -2.47 -22.02 2.14
C ALA A 37 -2.08 -23.49 2.41
N ILE A 38 -2.82 -24.44 1.85
CA ILE A 38 -2.52 -25.88 1.98
C ILE A 38 -1.17 -26.21 1.31
N LYS A 39 -0.90 -25.69 0.13
CA LYS A 39 0.39 -25.91 -0.56
C LYS A 39 1.57 -25.36 0.21
N TYR A 40 1.42 -24.18 0.83
CA TYR A 40 2.48 -23.62 1.66
C TYR A 40 2.70 -24.42 2.95
N MET A 41 1.65 -24.91 3.59
CA MET A 41 1.78 -25.83 4.72
C MET A 41 2.49 -27.13 4.32
N ALA A 42 2.14 -27.71 3.17
CA ALA A 42 2.83 -28.90 2.64
C ALA A 42 4.31 -28.63 2.35
N ARG A 43 4.65 -27.48 1.76
CA ARG A 43 6.04 -27.07 1.54
C ARG A 43 6.83 -26.97 2.86
N VAL A 44 6.19 -26.48 3.93
CA VAL A 44 6.78 -26.39 5.26
C VAL A 44 7.01 -27.78 5.85
N GLU A 45 6.08 -28.73 5.68
CA GLU A 45 6.25 -30.14 6.08
C GLU A 45 7.42 -30.81 5.35
N GLY A 46 7.55 -30.57 4.05
CA GLY A 46 8.69 -31.06 3.26
C GLY A 46 10.02 -30.49 3.76
N ALA A 47 10.07 -29.18 4.05
CA ALA A 47 11.24 -28.51 4.60
C ALA A 47 11.62 -29.05 5.98
N LEU A 48 10.63 -29.38 6.84
CA LEU A 48 10.86 -30.00 8.12
C LEU A 48 11.54 -31.38 7.95
N ALA A 49 11.06 -32.23 7.06
CA ALA A 49 11.68 -33.52 6.80
C ALA A 49 13.14 -33.39 6.34
N LEU A 50 13.43 -32.45 5.46
CA LEU A 50 14.80 -32.16 5.00
C LEU A 50 15.69 -31.66 6.15
N ALA A 51 15.19 -30.78 7.01
CA ALA A 51 15.93 -30.29 8.16
C ALA A 51 16.22 -31.39 9.19
N LEU A 52 15.31 -32.34 9.39
CA LEU A 52 15.53 -33.52 10.24
C LEU A 52 16.65 -34.42 9.67
N ALA A 53 16.75 -34.56 8.35
CA ALA A 53 17.83 -35.29 7.71
C ALA A 53 19.18 -34.57 7.86
N ASP A 54 19.19 -33.25 7.73
CA ASP A 54 20.42 -32.45 7.87
C ASP A 54 21.07 -32.54 9.26
N VAL A 55 20.28 -32.87 10.27
CA VAL A 55 20.78 -33.09 11.64
C VAL A 55 20.88 -34.58 12.01
N GLY A 56 20.67 -35.49 11.06
CA GLY A 56 20.89 -36.93 11.22
C GLY A 56 19.77 -37.69 11.95
N ILE A 57 18.57 -37.10 12.09
CA ILE A 57 17.42 -37.77 12.73
C ILE A 57 16.77 -38.76 11.75
N THR A 58 16.82 -38.47 10.45
CA THR A 58 16.42 -39.39 9.38
C THR A 58 17.45 -39.36 8.25
N ASP A 59 17.37 -40.28 7.31
CA ASP A 59 18.22 -40.22 6.13
C ASP A 59 17.62 -39.36 5.01
N LYS A 60 18.49 -38.95 4.06
CA LYS A 60 18.08 -38.06 2.96
C LYS A 60 17.06 -38.65 2.02
N ASN A 61 17.06 -39.98 1.83
CA ASN A 61 16.10 -40.61 0.92
C ASN A 61 14.69 -40.53 1.49
N ILE A 62 14.56 -40.79 2.78
CA ILE A 62 13.28 -40.64 3.52
C ILE A 62 12.80 -39.17 3.45
N ALA A 63 13.67 -38.22 3.77
CA ALA A 63 13.33 -36.79 3.72
C ALA A 63 12.89 -36.34 2.32
N ASN A 64 13.60 -36.76 1.28
CA ASN A 64 13.25 -36.47 -0.10
C ASN A 64 11.92 -37.12 -0.52
N ALA A 65 11.63 -38.33 -0.04
CA ALA A 65 10.34 -38.99 -0.30
C ALA A 65 9.18 -38.19 0.31
N ILE A 66 9.36 -37.67 1.54
CA ILE A 66 8.37 -36.83 2.23
C ILE A 66 8.19 -35.48 1.49
N ALA A 67 9.30 -34.80 1.16
CA ALA A 67 9.25 -33.52 0.45
C ALA A 67 8.55 -33.66 -0.92
N SER A 68 8.89 -34.71 -1.68
CA SER A 68 8.26 -35.01 -2.98
C SER A 68 6.78 -35.36 -2.86
N ALA A 69 6.38 -36.06 -1.79
CA ALA A 69 4.96 -36.32 -1.52
C ALA A 69 4.22 -35.01 -1.19
N ALA A 70 4.80 -34.17 -0.35
CA ALA A 70 4.24 -32.86 0.03
C ALA A 70 4.00 -31.95 -1.19
N ASP A 71 4.89 -31.96 -2.18
CA ASP A 71 4.73 -31.17 -3.42
C ASP A 71 3.56 -31.64 -4.29
N ARG A 72 3.22 -32.94 -4.23
CA ARG A 72 2.18 -33.52 -5.09
C ARG A 72 0.77 -33.44 -4.53
N ILE A 73 0.59 -33.23 -3.22
CA ILE A 73 -0.73 -33.20 -2.61
C ILE A 73 -1.61 -32.10 -3.21
N THR A 74 -2.91 -32.33 -3.21
CA THR A 74 -3.92 -31.38 -3.65
C THR A 74 -4.75 -30.86 -2.48
N ALA A 75 -5.28 -29.66 -2.63
CA ALA A 75 -6.19 -29.10 -1.63
C ALA A 75 -7.46 -29.95 -1.44
N GLN A 76 -7.92 -30.61 -2.52
CA GLN A 76 -9.10 -31.48 -2.44
C GLN A 76 -8.85 -32.72 -1.58
N GLU A 77 -7.69 -33.41 -1.75
CA GLU A 77 -7.34 -34.57 -0.92
C GLU A 77 -7.30 -34.21 0.58
N VAL A 78 -6.74 -33.03 0.90
CA VAL A 78 -6.68 -32.54 2.30
C VAL A 78 -8.08 -32.21 2.84
N ALA A 79 -8.91 -31.54 2.03
CA ALA A 79 -10.28 -31.20 2.42
C ALA A 79 -11.14 -32.45 2.64
N ASP A 80 -11.01 -33.47 1.77
CA ASP A 80 -11.73 -34.75 1.91
C ASP A 80 -11.31 -35.46 3.22
N GLU A 81 -10.02 -35.52 3.53
CA GLU A 81 -9.49 -36.10 4.77
C GLU A 81 -9.89 -35.28 6.01
N GLU A 82 -10.00 -33.95 5.88
CA GLU A 82 -10.44 -33.07 6.98
C GLU A 82 -11.89 -33.33 7.37
N THR A 83 -12.77 -33.74 6.46
CA THR A 83 -14.14 -34.14 6.81
C THR A 83 -14.16 -35.26 7.83
N ARG A 84 -13.17 -36.16 7.81
CA ARG A 84 -13.00 -37.29 8.73
C ARG A 84 -12.26 -36.88 10.02
N THR A 85 -11.15 -36.14 9.89
CA THR A 85 -10.29 -35.79 11.03
C THR A 85 -10.79 -34.59 11.82
N ARG A 86 -11.57 -33.72 11.20
CA ARG A 86 -12.02 -32.40 11.72
C ARG A 86 -10.86 -31.54 12.22
N HIS A 87 -9.69 -31.70 11.56
CA HIS A 87 -8.47 -30.97 11.91
C HIS A 87 -7.60 -30.85 10.67
N ASP A 88 -7.39 -29.64 10.21
CA ASP A 88 -6.71 -29.25 8.97
C ASP A 88 -5.28 -29.79 8.85
N VAL A 89 -4.40 -29.47 9.82
CA VAL A 89 -3.01 -29.94 9.79
C VAL A 89 -2.92 -31.45 9.93
N ARG A 90 -3.78 -32.07 10.73
CA ARG A 90 -3.81 -33.54 10.83
C ARG A 90 -4.24 -34.21 9.53
N ALA A 91 -5.19 -33.60 8.82
CA ALA A 91 -5.59 -34.05 7.49
C ALA A 91 -4.42 -33.96 6.49
N LEU A 92 -3.72 -32.84 6.46
CA LEU A 92 -2.52 -32.66 5.65
C LEU A 92 -1.47 -33.74 5.93
N VAL A 93 -1.14 -33.95 7.21
CA VAL A 93 -0.18 -34.99 7.65
C VAL A 93 -0.60 -36.37 7.18
N ASN A 94 -1.89 -36.73 7.31
CA ASN A 94 -2.39 -38.03 6.87
C ASN A 94 -2.27 -38.21 5.35
N VAL A 95 -2.62 -37.19 4.57
CA VAL A 95 -2.49 -37.23 3.09
C VAL A 95 -1.03 -37.42 2.68
N ILE A 96 -0.08 -36.68 3.29
CA ILE A 96 1.35 -36.87 3.01
C ILE A 96 1.80 -38.32 3.41
N ARG A 97 1.40 -38.79 4.58
CA ARG A 97 1.73 -40.16 5.07
C ARG A 97 1.23 -41.24 4.15
N ASN A 98 0.08 -41.04 3.50
CA ASN A 98 -0.48 -42.02 2.55
C ASN A 98 0.28 -42.10 1.23
N GLN A 99 1.13 -41.09 0.92
CA GLN A 99 1.89 -41.00 -0.31
C GLN A 99 3.38 -41.32 -0.16
N VAL A 100 3.81 -41.76 1.03
CA VAL A 100 5.21 -42.13 1.31
C VAL A 100 5.35 -43.56 1.73
N PRO A 101 6.55 -44.22 1.58
CA PRO A 101 6.84 -45.54 2.08
C PRO A 101 6.60 -45.68 3.60
N ASP A 102 6.34 -46.88 4.07
CA ASP A 102 5.98 -47.14 5.46
C ASP A 102 7.08 -46.66 6.46
N GLU A 103 8.32 -46.87 6.12
CA GLU A 103 9.47 -46.40 6.93
C GLU A 103 9.55 -44.87 7.05
N ALA A 104 9.02 -44.15 6.07
CA ALA A 104 9.02 -42.70 6.08
C ALA A 104 7.87 -42.09 6.91
N LYS A 105 6.76 -42.81 7.07
CA LYS A 105 5.53 -42.31 7.72
C LYS A 105 5.77 -41.75 9.11
N ARG A 106 6.69 -42.30 9.89
CA ARG A 106 6.99 -41.89 11.27
C ARG A 106 7.70 -40.52 11.34
N PHE A 107 8.31 -40.07 10.24
CA PHE A 107 9.05 -38.82 10.18
C PHE A 107 8.23 -37.64 9.67
N VAL A 108 7.02 -37.89 9.13
CA VAL A 108 6.09 -36.83 8.71
C VAL A 108 5.59 -36.10 9.96
N HIS A 109 5.79 -34.81 10.03
CA HIS A 109 5.39 -33.94 11.16
C HIS A 109 6.10 -34.27 12.49
N LEU A 110 7.25 -34.96 12.45
CA LEU A 110 7.93 -35.41 13.66
C LEU A 110 8.47 -34.22 14.48
N GLY A 111 8.05 -34.13 15.74
CA GLY A 111 8.48 -33.11 16.69
C GLY A 111 7.78 -31.76 16.54
N ALA A 112 6.96 -31.56 15.49
CA ALA A 112 6.24 -30.32 15.24
C ALA A 112 4.86 -30.29 15.90
N THR A 113 4.31 -29.10 16.07
CA THR A 113 2.90 -28.84 16.35
C THR A 113 2.24 -28.12 15.17
N SER A 114 0.92 -28.07 15.14
CA SER A 114 0.15 -27.46 14.04
C SER A 114 0.63 -26.06 13.69
N TYR A 115 0.92 -25.22 14.66
CA TYR A 115 1.31 -23.84 14.41
C TYR A 115 2.81 -23.64 14.09
N ASP A 116 3.65 -24.64 14.28
CA ASP A 116 4.97 -24.66 13.65
C ASP A 116 4.83 -24.65 12.11
N ILE A 117 3.79 -25.29 11.62
CA ILE A 117 3.48 -25.38 10.19
C ILE A 117 2.65 -24.17 9.72
N VAL A 118 1.56 -23.85 10.39
CA VAL A 118 0.59 -22.80 9.99
C VAL A 118 1.24 -21.42 9.99
N ASP A 119 1.87 -21.02 11.08
CA ASP A 119 2.47 -19.68 11.19
C ASP A 119 3.65 -19.53 10.23
N THR A 120 4.50 -20.56 10.13
CA THR A 120 5.62 -20.56 9.18
C THR A 120 5.15 -20.50 7.72
N ALA A 121 4.08 -21.24 7.37
CA ALA A 121 3.47 -21.19 6.04
C ALA A 121 2.86 -19.81 5.75
N ASN A 122 2.20 -19.21 6.74
CA ASN A 122 1.63 -17.87 6.61
C ASN A 122 2.72 -16.79 6.45
N ALA A 123 3.79 -16.85 7.26
CA ALA A 123 4.93 -15.95 7.12
C ALA A 123 5.54 -16.02 5.71
N LEU A 124 5.74 -17.24 5.21
CA LEU A 124 6.30 -17.49 3.89
C LEU A 124 5.42 -16.94 2.77
N ARG A 125 4.12 -17.32 2.76
CA ARG A 125 3.20 -16.92 1.67
C ARG A 125 2.91 -15.43 1.66
N TYR A 126 2.76 -14.78 2.81
CA TYR A 126 2.50 -13.34 2.86
C TYR A 126 3.73 -12.51 2.50
N ARG A 127 4.94 -12.97 2.90
CA ARG A 127 6.17 -12.35 2.45
C ARG A 127 6.33 -12.49 0.94
N GLU A 128 6.17 -13.69 0.38
CA GLU A 128 6.29 -13.90 -1.07
C GLU A 128 5.20 -13.13 -1.85
N CYS A 129 3.97 -13.08 -1.36
CA CYS A 129 2.91 -12.26 -1.94
C CYS A 129 3.28 -10.77 -1.94
N THR A 130 3.82 -10.29 -0.82
CA THR A 130 4.25 -8.89 -0.70
C THR A 130 5.37 -8.57 -1.68
N ASP A 131 6.42 -9.39 -1.73
CA ASP A 131 7.59 -9.13 -2.57
C ASP A 131 7.28 -9.29 -4.07
N ARG A 132 6.41 -10.23 -4.45
CA ARG A 132 6.16 -10.56 -5.87
C ARG A 132 4.91 -9.93 -6.47
N VAL A 133 3.99 -9.45 -5.65
CA VAL A 133 2.70 -8.92 -6.14
C VAL A 133 2.41 -7.54 -5.55
N VAL A 134 2.29 -7.41 -4.23
CA VAL A 134 1.83 -6.16 -3.61
C VAL A 134 2.82 -5.02 -3.84
N ALA A 135 4.10 -5.25 -3.53
CA ALA A 135 5.15 -4.24 -3.67
C ALA A 135 5.38 -3.83 -5.12
N PRO A 136 5.47 -4.74 -6.11
CA PRO A 136 5.54 -4.35 -7.52
C PRO A 136 4.33 -3.55 -8.00
N THR A 137 3.11 -3.91 -7.56
CA THR A 137 1.91 -3.17 -7.95
C THR A 137 1.92 -1.73 -7.40
N ILE A 138 2.35 -1.55 -6.14
CA ILE A 138 2.52 -0.21 -5.56
C ILE A 138 3.64 0.55 -6.27
N ALA A 139 4.75 -0.12 -6.63
CA ALA A 139 5.84 0.49 -7.38
C ALA A 139 5.38 1.02 -8.75
N VAL A 140 4.51 0.28 -9.45
CA VAL A 140 3.88 0.75 -10.71
C VAL A 140 3.04 2.00 -10.45
N LEU A 141 2.24 2.04 -9.39
CA LEU A 141 1.48 3.24 -9.01
C LEU A 141 2.41 4.45 -8.75
N ILE A 142 3.49 4.25 -8.00
CA ILE A 142 4.47 5.31 -7.74
C ILE A 142 5.11 5.79 -9.05
N ALA A 143 5.45 4.88 -9.96
CA ALA A 143 6.01 5.23 -11.27
C ALA A 143 5.05 6.09 -12.11
N LYS A 144 3.72 5.84 -12.02
CA LYS A 144 2.71 6.72 -12.66
C LYS A 144 2.67 8.10 -12.01
N CYS A 145 2.73 8.18 -10.68
CA CYS A 145 2.82 9.46 -9.98
C CYS A 145 4.10 10.23 -10.36
N ILE A 146 5.26 9.54 -10.48
CA ILE A 146 6.52 10.12 -10.95
C ILE A 146 6.37 10.71 -12.34
N SER A 147 5.77 9.97 -13.27
CA SER A 147 5.57 10.45 -14.66
C SER A 147 4.73 11.73 -14.71
N ILE A 148 3.69 11.82 -13.89
CA ILE A 148 2.86 13.03 -13.79
C ILE A 148 3.64 14.15 -13.10
N ALA A 149 4.35 13.86 -12.00
CA ALA A 149 5.14 14.86 -11.28
C ALA A 149 6.17 15.55 -12.18
N GLU A 150 6.83 14.80 -13.06
CA GLU A 150 7.79 15.35 -14.01
C GLU A 150 7.13 16.09 -15.17
N ALA A 151 6.07 15.53 -15.75
CA ALA A 151 5.37 16.15 -16.90
C ALA A 151 4.73 17.48 -16.51
N GLU A 152 4.30 17.62 -15.27
CA GLU A 152 3.59 18.79 -14.74
C GLU A 152 4.44 19.59 -13.73
N ALA A 153 5.76 19.38 -13.70
CA ALA A 153 6.65 20.04 -12.75
C ALA A 153 6.58 21.57 -12.84
N ASP A 154 6.36 22.10 -14.05
CA ASP A 154 6.24 23.55 -14.28
C ASP A 154 4.80 24.04 -14.43
N THR A 155 3.81 23.17 -14.39
CA THR A 155 2.41 23.54 -14.55
C THR A 155 1.87 24.18 -13.28
N ALA A 156 1.69 25.50 -13.30
CA ALA A 156 1.20 26.26 -12.18
C ALA A 156 -0.22 25.83 -11.77
N GLN A 157 -0.43 25.64 -10.49
CA GLN A 157 -1.70 25.33 -9.84
C GLN A 157 -1.91 26.27 -8.67
N ILE A 158 -3.17 26.70 -8.46
CA ILE A 158 -3.50 27.41 -7.23
C ILE A 158 -3.46 26.44 -6.04
N GLY A 159 -2.61 26.73 -5.05
CA GLY A 159 -2.60 26.03 -3.78
C GLY A 159 -3.92 26.27 -3.04
N ARG A 160 -4.39 25.26 -2.32
CA ARG A 160 -5.62 25.35 -1.52
C ARG A 160 -5.36 24.88 -0.11
N THR A 161 -5.56 25.76 0.86
CA THR A 161 -5.61 25.43 2.28
C THR A 161 -7.02 25.70 2.79
N HIS A 162 -7.57 24.80 3.61
CA HIS A 162 -8.95 24.89 4.09
C HIS A 162 -10.01 25.04 2.97
N GLY A 163 -9.70 24.54 1.76
CA GLY A 163 -10.53 24.72 0.57
C GLY A 163 -10.52 26.12 -0.05
N ARG A 164 -9.69 27.04 0.46
CA ARG A 164 -9.52 28.42 -0.03
C ARG A 164 -8.26 28.53 -0.87
N HIS A 165 -8.25 29.44 -1.82
CA HIS A 165 -7.07 29.77 -2.60
C HIS A 165 -5.96 30.32 -1.69
N ALA A 166 -4.77 29.77 -1.85
CA ALA A 166 -3.53 30.14 -1.17
C ALA A 166 -2.46 30.49 -2.23
N GLU A 167 -1.19 30.30 -1.89
CA GLU A 167 -0.09 30.59 -2.80
C GLU A 167 -0.06 29.58 -3.96
N PRO A 168 0.48 29.96 -5.12
CA PRO A 168 0.69 29.06 -6.24
C PRO A 168 1.71 27.96 -5.92
N VAL A 169 1.41 26.78 -6.39
CA VAL A 169 2.32 25.62 -6.44
C VAL A 169 2.39 25.11 -7.88
N THR A 170 2.89 23.89 -8.10
CA THR A 170 2.72 23.19 -9.37
C THR A 170 1.94 21.89 -9.18
N PHE A 171 1.22 21.47 -10.21
CA PHE A 171 0.53 20.18 -10.17
C PHE A 171 1.54 19.02 -10.03
N GLY A 172 2.74 19.16 -10.61
CA GLY A 172 3.82 18.21 -10.42
C GLY A 172 4.29 18.11 -8.96
N PHE A 173 4.36 19.23 -8.25
CA PHE A 173 4.69 19.25 -6.81
C PHE A 173 3.61 18.53 -5.97
N ALA A 174 2.34 18.77 -6.26
CA ALA A 174 1.24 18.05 -5.60
C ALA A 174 1.32 16.54 -5.82
N MET A 175 1.72 16.09 -7.00
CA MET A 175 1.94 14.66 -7.28
C MET A 175 3.20 14.12 -6.62
N ALA A 176 4.27 14.91 -6.51
CA ALA A 176 5.52 14.51 -5.85
C ALA A 176 5.33 14.22 -4.35
N GLU A 177 4.40 14.90 -3.67
CA GLU A 177 3.99 14.56 -2.31
C GLU A 177 3.55 13.10 -2.21
N TYR A 178 2.70 12.64 -3.13
CA TYR A 178 2.22 11.25 -3.17
C TYR A 178 3.31 10.26 -3.55
N VAL A 179 4.26 10.63 -4.41
CA VAL A 179 5.45 9.83 -4.71
C VAL A 179 6.22 9.56 -3.42
N SER A 180 6.51 10.59 -2.62
CA SER A 180 7.23 10.45 -1.36
C SER A 180 6.47 9.59 -0.35
N ARG A 181 5.20 9.89 -0.11
CA ARG A 181 4.37 9.20 0.88
C ARG A 181 4.14 7.73 0.54
N LEU A 182 3.83 7.41 -0.71
CA LEU A 182 3.66 6.02 -1.17
C LEU A 182 4.98 5.26 -1.13
N GLY A 183 6.08 5.92 -1.49
CA GLY A 183 7.40 5.36 -1.44
C GLY A 183 7.78 4.93 -0.01
N ASP A 184 7.61 5.80 0.97
CA ASP A 184 7.85 5.48 2.37
C ASP A 184 6.97 4.30 2.84
N ARG A 185 5.71 4.23 2.41
CA ARG A 185 4.82 3.10 2.74
C ARG A 185 5.26 1.81 2.07
N LEU A 186 5.75 1.87 0.83
CA LEU A 186 6.32 0.71 0.13
C LEU A 186 7.52 0.12 0.89
N GLU A 187 8.45 0.97 1.34
CA GLU A 187 9.61 0.53 2.13
C GLU A 187 9.18 -0.11 3.45
N GLN A 188 8.24 0.51 4.18
CA GLN A 188 7.71 -0.05 5.43
C GLN A 188 6.98 -1.38 5.22
N LEU A 189 6.20 -1.50 4.15
CA LEU A 189 5.50 -2.73 3.80
C LEU A 189 6.49 -3.89 3.55
N ARG A 190 7.52 -3.64 2.75
CA ARG A 190 8.57 -4.64 2.47
C ARG A 190 9.35 -5.01 3.73
N LEU A 191 9.64 -4.05 4.58
CA LEU A 191 10.32 -4.29 5.86
C LEU A 191 9.45 -5.16 6.78
N ALA A 192 8.16 -4.84 6.93
CA ALA A 192 7.23 -5.62 7.75
C ALA A 192 7.11 -7.07 7.25
N ALA A 193 6.96 -7.27 5.94
CA ALA A 193 6.88 -8.60 5.34
C ALA A 193 8.16 -9.43 5.55
N ARG A 194 9.35 -8.82 5.42
CA ARG A 194 10.63 -9.47 5.64
C ARG A 194 10.89 -9.83 7.11
N ARG A 195 10.25 -9.14 8.04
CA ARG A 195 10.35 -9.37 9.48
C ARG A 195 9.37 -10.42 10.01
N LEU A 196 8.52 -10.99 9.18
CA LEU A 196 7.63 -12.07 9.59
C LEU A 196 8.44 -13.28 10.02
N PRO A 197 8.34 -13.72 11.28
CA PRO A 197 9.08 -14.87 11.77
C PRO A 197 8.36 -16.17 11.45
N GLY A 198 9.15 -17.25 11.30
CA GLY A 198 8.65 -18.60 11.44
C GLY A 198 8.95 -19.18 12.83
N LYS A 199 8.54 -20.43 13.06
CA LYS A 199 8.89 -21.16 14.29
C LYS A 199 8.96 -22.67 14.05
N LEU A 200 9.75 -23.35 14.87
CA LEU A 200 9.76 -24.79 15.09
C LEU A 200 10.15 -25.03 16.54
N SER A 201 9.22 -24.80 17.46
CA SER A 201 9.46 -24.78 18.90
C SER A 201 8.44 -25.60 19.70
N GLY A 202 7.49 -26.23 19.00
CA GLY A 202 6.51 -27.12 19.59
C GLY A 202 5.30 -26.43 20.24
N ALA A 203 4.48 -27.22 20.92
CA ALA A 203 3.14 -26.86 21.38
C ALA A 203 3.06 -25.68 22.37
N VAL A 204 4.15 -25.38 23.06
CA VAL A 204 4.22 -24.29 24.05
C VAL A 204 5.46 -23.41 23.85
N GLY A 205 6.18 -23.59 22.76
CA GLY A 205 7.37 -22.79 22.43
C GLY A 205 8.66 -23.18 23.17
N ALA A 206 8.62 -24.25 23.97
CA ALA A 206 9.73 -24.64 24.84
C ALA A 206 10.59 -25.80 24.28
N TYR A 207 10.40 -26.16 23.01
CA TYR A 207 11.15 -27.23 22.31
C TYR A 207 11.06 -28.63 22.95
N ASN A 208 10.03 -28.92 23.76
CA ASN A 208 9.95 -30.16 24.54
C ASN A 208 10.17 -31.44 23.72
N ALA A 209 9.42 -31.61 22.61
CA ALA A 209 9.57 -32.74 21.71
C ALA A 209 10.91 -32.73 20.96
N LEU A 210 11.33 -31.58 20.48
CA LEU A 210 12.57 -31.42 19.71
C LEU A 210 13.82 -31.67 20.55
N ALA A 211 13.80 -31.34 21.85
CA ALA A 211 14.90 -31.62 22.77
C ALA A 211 15.09 -33.13 23.02
N LEU A 212 14.07 -33.95 22.76
CA LEU A 212 14.21 -35.42 22.77
C LEU A 212 14.81 -35.97 21.46
N LEU A 213 14.77 -35.18 20.40
CA LEU A 213 15.17 -35.60 19.06
C LEU A 213 16.53 -35.08 18.64
N ALA A 214 16.87 -33.86 19.04
CA ALA A 214 18.08 -33.17 18.61
C ALA A 214 18.85 -32.59 19.82
N PRO A 215 20.22 -32.74 19.85
CA PRO A 215 21.05 -32.15 20.90
C PRO A 215 20.94 -30.62 20.98
N ASP A 216 20.74 -29.93 19.82
CA ASP A 216 20.49 -28.50 19.74
C ASP A 216 19.19 -28.25 18.91
N PRO A 217 18.04 -28.22 19.56
CA PRO A 217 16.78 -27.97 18.86
C PRO A 217 16.68 -26.57 18.25
N ARG A 218 17.38 -25.56 18.79
CA ARG A 218 17.45 -24.22 18.22
C ARG A 218 18.27 -24.20 16.93
N ALA A 219 19.31 -25.00 16.81
CA ALA A 219 20.05 -25.15 15.55
C ALA A 219 19.19 -25.82 14.48
N LEU A 220 18.40 -26.82 14.85
CA LEU A 220 17.41 -27.45 13.95
C LEU A 220 16.39 -26.41 13.45
N GLU A 221 15.78 -25.64 14.33
CA GLU A 221 14.86 -24.56 13.96
C GLU A 221 15.51 -23.53 13.00
N ARG A 222 16.71 -23.05 13.32
CA ARG A 222 17.43 -22.11 12.42
C ARG A 222 17.66 -22.69 11.03
N ARG A 223 18.05 -23.96 10.92
CA ARG A 223 18.27 -24.64 9.63
C ARG A 223 16.99 -24.77 8.86
N PHE A 224 15.92 -25.25 9.52
CA PHE A 224 14.59 -25.37 8.95
C PHE A 224 14.10 -24.03 8.37
N LEU A 225 14.13 -22.97 9.17
CA LEU A 225 13.65 -21.65 8.75
C LEU A 225 14.55 -21.01 7.68
N ALA A 226 15.88 -21.20 7.77
CA ALA A 226 16.80 -20.70 6.75
C ALA A 226 16.54 -21.32 5.37
N SER A 227 16.15 -22.60 5.29
CA SER A 227 15.78 -23.26 4.04
C SER A 227 14.55 -22.62 3.39
N LEU A 228 13.69 -22.00 4.18
CA LEU A 228 12.51 -21.23 3.77
C LEU A 228 12.80 -19.71 3.66
N GLN A 229 14.06 -19.29 3.86
CA GLN A 229 14.48 -17.89 3.93
C GLN A 229 13.73 -17.09 5.00
N LEU A 230 13.31 -17.74 6.09
CA LEU A 230 12.71 -17.13 7.26
C LEU A 230 13.71 -17.12 8.42
N HIS A 231 13.37 -16.40 9.47
CA HIS A 231 14.13 -16.37 10.73
C HIS A 231 13.21 -16.80 11.88
N PRO A 232 13.78 -17.36 12.95
CA PRO A 232 13.00 -17.76 14.12
C PRO A 232 12.51 -16.54 14.90
N ALA A 233 11.33 -16.66 15.51
CA ALA A 233 10.94 -15.78 16.60
C ALA A 233 11.92 -15.94 17.77
N PRO A 234 12.39 -14.86 18.41
CA PRO A 234 13.30 -14.96 19.57
C PRO A 234 12.73 -15.81 20.71
N VAL A 235 11.44 -15.68 20.95
CA VAL A 235 10.62 -16.50 21.86
C VAL A 235 9.25 -16.64 21.23
N SER A 236 8.68 -17.82 21.31
CA SER A 236 7.31 -18.09 20.85
C SER A 236 6.54 -18.84 21.94
N THR A 237 5.24 -18.91 21.75
CA THR A 237 4.37 -19.86 22.47
C THR A 237 4.01 -21.00 21.50
N GLN A 238 2.78 -21.47 21.46
CA GLN A 238 2.32 -22.30 20.35
C GLN A 238 2.30 -21.52 19.02
N ILE A 239 2.15 -20.19 19.08
CA ILE A 239 2.15 -19.24 17.95
C ILE A 239 3.40 -18.35 18.01
N VAL A 240 3.75 -17.73 16.88
CA VAL A 240 4.71 -16.63 16.84
C VAL A 240 4.11 -15.38 17.52
N PRO A 241 4.94 -14.43 18.01
CA PRO A 241 4.43 -13.14 18.48
C PRO A 241 3.57 -12.47 17.41
N PRO A 242 2.34 -12.04 17.73
CA PRO A 242 1.38 -11.54 16.73
C PRO A 242 1.72 -10.16 16.17
N GLU A 243 2.65 -9.43 16.76
CA GLU A 243 3.06 -8.09 16.35
C GLU A 243 3.53 -8.04 14.89
N GLY A 244 4.18 -9.10 14.39
CA GLY A 244 4.59 -9.18 12.98
C GLY A 244 3.41 -9.12 12.00
N TRP A 245 2.30 -9.75 12.35
CA TRP A 245 1.06 -9.69 11.57
C TRP A 245 0.42 -8.29 11.64
N THR A 246 0.45 -7.68 12.82
CA THR A 246 -0.06 -6.33 13.07
C THR A 246 0.73 -5.30 12.27
N ASP A 247 2.05 -5.40 12.25
CA ASP A 247 2.94 -4.51 11.49
C ASP A 247 2.69 -4.61 9.98
N LEU A 248 2.54 -5.84 9.46
CA LEU A 248 2.23 -6.05 8.05
C LEU A 248 0.85 -5.47 7.66
N ALA A 249 -0.18 -5.76 8.47
CA ALA A 249 -1.52 -5.22 8.26
C ALA A 249 -1.52 -3.69 8.33
N HIS A 250 -0.82 -3.10 9.31
CA HIS A 250 -0.66 -1.65 9.45
C HIS A 250 0.00 -1.03 8.23
N ALA A 251 1.09 -1.62 7.75
CA ALA A 251 1.80 -1.12 6.57
C ALA A 251 0.89 -1.10 5.32
N CYS A 252 0.10 -2.17 5.11
CA CYS A 252 -0.88 -2.24 4.04
C CYS A 252 -1.98 -1.18 4.18
N VAL A 253 -2.60 -1.08 5.35
CA VAL A 253 -3.72 -0.14 5.59
C VAL A 253 -3.24 1.31 5.53
N SER A 254 -2.02 1.60 6.00
CA SER A 254 -1.41 2.92 5.89
C SER A 254 -1.13 3.30 4.43
N ALA A 255 -0.59 2.38 3.62
CA ALA A 255 -0.41 2.58 2.18
C ALA A 255 -1.76 2.82 1.48
N LEU A 256 -2.76 2.01 1.81
CA LEU A 256 -4.12 2.15 1.29
C LEU A 256 -4.75 3.51 1.68
N GLY A 257 -4.43 4.03 2.87
CA GLY A 257 -4.84 5.37 3.32
C GLY A 257 -4.26 6.49 2.45
N VAL A 258 -2.97 6.39 2.07
CA VAL A 258 -2.35 7.34 1.13
C VAL A 258 -2.97 7.24 -0.25
N MET A 259 -3.25 6.01 -0.74
CA MET A 259 -3.96 5.81 -2.03
C MET A 259 -5.36 6.43 -2.00
N ALA A 260 -6.07 6.28 -0.90
CA ALA A 260 -7.41 6.86 -0.72
C ALA A 260 -7.37 8.40 -0.67
N ASN A 261 -6.34 8.99 -0.07
CA ASN A 261 -6.14 10.43 -0.06
C ASN A 261 -5.85 10.95 -1.48
N LEU A 262 -4.92 10.33 -2.22
CA LEU A 262 -4.65 10.68 -3.61
C LEU A 262 -5.91 10.58 -4.47
N ALA A 263 -6.66 9.49 -4.34
CA ALA A 263 -7.91 9.30 -5.05
C ALA A 263 -8.96 10.37 -4.69
N ASP A 264 -9.05 10.76 -3.42
CA ASP A 264 -9.99 11.80 -2.97
C ASP A 264 -9.60 13.18 -3.50
N ASP A 265 -8.31 13.52 -3.52
CA ASP A 265 -7.83 14.78 -4.09
C ASP A 265 -8.13 14.86 -5.59
N MET A 266 -7.86 13.78 -6.35
CA MET A 266 -8.21 13.74 -7.78
C MET A 266 -9.71 13.86 -8.00
N ARG A 267 -10.52 13.22 -7.15
CA ARG A 267 -11.99 13.34 -7.18
C ARG A 267 -12.44 14.78 -6.88
N GLN A 268 -11.81 15.47 -5.93
CA GLN A 268 -12.13 16.88 -5.63
C GLN A 268 -11.71 17.80 -6.78
N LEU A 269 -10.54 17.59 -7.38
CA LEU A 269 -10.07 18.38 -8.51
C LEU A 269 -10.91 18.16 -9.77
N GLN A 270 -11.64 17.05 -9.87
CA GLN A 270 -12.58 16.77 -10.99
C GLN A 270 -13.97 17.41 -10.81
N ARG A 271 -14.28 18.05 -9.67
CA ARG A 271 -15.58 18.70 -9.46
C ARG A 271 -15.83 19.74 -10.53
N SER A 272 -17.10 19.93 -10.92
CA SER A 272 -17.50 20.84 -12.00
C SER A 272 -17.00 22.27 -11.82
N GLU A 273 -16.93 22.75 -10.58
CA GLU A 273 -16.47 24.08 -10.22
C GLU A 273 -14.95 24.21 -10.34
N ILE A 274 -14.18 23.12 -10.18
CA ILE A 274 -12.72 23.08 -10.23
C ILE A 274 -12.24 22.63 -11.60
N GLY A 275 -12.49 21.39 -11.98
CA GLY A 275 -12.27 20.84 -13.31
C GLY A 275 -10.80 20.74 -13.76
N GLU A 276 -9.85 20.68 -12.81
CA GLU A 276 -8.41 20.68 -13.10
C GLU A 276 -7.91 19.33 -13.61
N VAL A 277 -8.60 18.23 -13.27
CA VAL A 277 -8.33 16.89 -13.79
C VAL A 277 -9.63 16.20 -14.22
N ALA A 278 -9.50 15.16 -15.04
CA ALA A 278 -10.61 14.28 -15.37
C ALA A 278 -10.12 12.84 -15.51
N GLU A 279 -10.82 11.89 -14.87
CA GLU A 279 -10.63 10.46 -15.09
C GLU A 279 -10.88 10.10 -16.54
N SER A 280 -10.11 9.16 -17.09
CA SER A 280 -10.35 8.66 -18.44
C SER A 280 -11.73 8.03 -18.56
N PHE A 281 -12.34 8.22 -19.72
CA PHE A 281 -13.68 7.71 -19.98
C PHE A 281 -13.70 6.99 -21.33
N ALA A 282 -13.96 5.68 -21.32
CA ALA A 282 -14.06 4.90 -22.54
C ALA A 282 -15.30 5.32 -23.37
N ALA A 283 -15.21 5.24 -24.68
CA ALA A 283 -16.28 5.68 -25.59
C ALA A 283 -17.63 4.98 -25.32
N GLU A 284 -17.59 3.71 -24.91
CA GLU A 284 -18.78 2.91 -24.62
C GLU A 284 -19.17 2.92 -23.12
N GLN A 285 -18.42 3.62 -22.28
CA GLN A 285 -18.69 3.68 -20.84
C GLN A 285 -19.89 4.57 -20.55
N ALA A 286 -20.89 4.04 -19.83
CA ALA A 286 -21.99 4.85 -19.33
C ALA A 286 -21.57 5.58 -18.04
N GLY A 287 -21.56 6.91 -18.07
CA GLY A 287 -21.20 7.73 -16.91
C GLY A 287 -22.33 7.93 -15.91
N SER A 288 -23.58 7.83 -16.38
CA SER A 288 -24.79 7.99 -15.56
C SER A 288 -25.96 7.31 -16.26
N SER A 289 -26.83 6.68 -15.49
CA SER A 289 -28.06 6.06 -16.01
C SER A 289 -29.13 7.08 -16.43
N THR A 290 -29.05 8.32 -15.93
CA THR A 290 -30.06 9.36 -16.14
C THR A 290 -29.52 10.60 -16.86
N MET A 291 -28.21 10.87 -16.80
CA MET A 291 -27.56 12.03 -17.41
C MET A 291 -26.39 11.60 -18.30
N PRO A 292 -26.60 11.30 -19.58
CA PRO A 292 -25.57 10.76 -20.47
C PRO A 292 -24.22 11.52 -20.50
N PRO A 293 -24.20 12.87 -20.46
CA PRO A 293 -22.92 13.61 -20.50
C PRO A 293 -22.17 13.62 -19.15
N LYS A 294 -22.77 13.12 -18.06
CA LYS A 294 -22.17 13.17 -16.73
C LYS A 294 -21.08 12.10 -16.58
N ARG A 295 -19.84 12.54 -16.38
CA ARG A 295 -18.66 11.67 -16.19
C ARG A 295 -18.26 11.67 -14.72
N ASN A 296 -18.59 10.58 -14.01
CA ASN A 296 -18.28 10.44 -12.59
C ASN A 296 -16.86 9.88 -12.38
N PRO A 297 -16.13 10.31 -11.34
CA PRO A 297 -14.79 9.78 -10.99
C PRO A 297 -14.91 8.42 -10.26
N VAL A 298 -15.47 7.42 -10.94
CA VAL A 298 -15.87 6.15 -10.33
C VAL A 298 -14.70 5.36 -9.78
N SER A 299 -13.53 5.41 -10.44
CA SER A 299 -12.36 4.68 -9.98
C SER A 299 -11.75 5.32 -8.73
N PHE A 300 -11.68 6.64 -8.69
CA PHE A 300 -11.22 7.37 -7.50
C PHE A 300 -12.16 7.16 -6.29
N GLU A 301 -13.48 7.21 -6.52
CA GLU A 301 -14.47 6.90 -5.48
C GLU A 301 -14.34 5.47 -4.96
N ASN A 302 -14.10 4.52 -5.86
CA ASN A 302 -13.94 3.11 -5.50
C ASN A 302 -12.71 2.87 -4.62
N VAL A 303 -11.54 3.45 -4.94
CA VAL A 303 -10.32 3.33 -4.12
C VAL A 303 -10.56 3.85 -2.71
N LYS A 304 -11.18 5.02 -2.56
CA LYS A 304 -11.56 5.55 -1.24
C LYS A 304 -12.55 4.64 -0.51
N SER A 305 -13.51 4.05 -1.23
CA SER A 305 -14.47 3.11 -0.66
C SER A 305 -13.82 1.82 -0.17
N ILE A 306 -12.84 1.28 -0.90
CA ILE A 306 -12.04 0.11 -0.48
C ILE A 306 -11.32 0.42 0.84
N TRP A 307 -10.67 1.57 0.94
CA TRP A 307 -10.03 1.97 2.20
C TRP A 307 -11.01 1.99 3.38
N LYS A 308 -12.22 2.55 3.19
CA LYS A 308 -13.25 2.56 4.25
C LYS A 308 -13.69 1.16 4.68
N ALA A 309 -13.71 0.20 3.76
CA ALA A 309 -14.07 -1.18 4.07
C ALA A 309 -12.95 -1.95 4.81
N ILE A 310 -11.68 -1.64 4.49
CA ILE A 310 -10.51 -2.38 4.98
C ILE A 310 -9.90 -1.75 6.24
N ALA A 311 -9.88 -0.42 6.39
CA ALA A 311 -9.26 0.25 7.52
C ALA A 311 -9.77 -0.24 8.90
N PRO A 312 -11.06 -0.55 9.10
CA PRO A 312 -11.55 -1.12 10.36
C PRO A 312 -10.96 -2.49 10.72
N ARG A 313 -10.39 -3.23 9.76
CA ARG A 313 -9.70 -4.52 10.00
C ARG A 313 -8.49 -4.37 10.93
N MET A 314 -7.93 -3.16 11.04
CA MET A 314 -6.85 -2.89 12.00
C MET A 314 -7.27 -3.11 13.45
N LEU A 315 -8.51 -2.80 13.81
CA LEU A 315 -9.02 -3.09 15.16
C LEU A 315 -8.98 -4.59 15.46
N THR A 316 -9.42 -5.41 14.51
CA THR A 316 -9.35 -6.87 14.63
C THR A 316 -7.90 -7.34 14.80
N THR A 317 -6.98 -6.80 14.01
CA THR A 317 -5.55 -7.17 14.07
C THR A 317 -4.91 -6.78 15.41
N TYR A 318 -5.28 -5.63 15.98
CA TYR A 318 -4.85 -5.24 17.33
C TYR A 318 -5.46 -6.15 18.42
N MET A 319 -6.71 -6.58 18.27
CA MET A 319 -7.36 -7.51 19.20
C MET A 319 -6.68 -8.88 19.15
N ASP A 320 -6.17 -9.30 17.99
CA ASP A 320 -5.45 -10.58 17.82
C ASP A 320 -4.10 -10.63 18.54
N GLN A 321 -3.59 -9.49 19.06
CA GLN A 321 -2.41 -9.48 19.92
C GLN A 321 -2.67 -10.11 21.30
N ILE A 322 -3.92 -10.26 21.67
CA ILE A 322 -4.31 -10.86 22.96
C ILE A 322 -4.59 -12.35 22.77
N SER A 323 -3.85 -13.18 23.48
CA SER A 323 -4.03 -14.64 23.55
C SER A 323 -3.85 -15.11 24.98
N GLU A 324 -4.58 -16.15 25.39
CA GLU A 324 -4.52 -16.68 26.74
C GLU A 324 -3.36 -17.66 26.89
N HIS A 325 -2.55 -17.47 27.93
CA HIS A 325 -1.37 -18.29 28.28
C HIS A 325 -0.48 -18.55 27.04
N GLN A 326 -0.24 -19.83 26.73
CA GLN A 326 0.57 -20.20 25.56
C GLN A 326 -0.21 -20.23 24.26
N ARG A 327 -1.53 -20.27 24.31
CA ARG A 327 -2.46 -20.11 23.19
C ARG A 327 -3.90 -20.43 23.55
N ASP A 328 -4.83 -19.76 22.85
CA ASP A 328 -6.24 -20.14 22.70
C ASP A 328 -6.66 -20.18 21.21
N LEU A 329 -7.94 -20.33 20.90
CA LEU A 329 -8.49 -20.31 19.54
C LEU A 329 -9.30 -19.04 19.22
N THR A 330 -9.24 -18.02 20.06
CA THR A 330 -10.04 -16.79 19.88
C THR A 330 -9.69 -16.00 18.62
N ASN A 331 -8.46 -16.17 18.10
CA ASN A 331 -7.98 -15.52 16.87
C ASN A 331 -8.17 -16.39 15.60
N SER A 332 -8.76 -17.58 15.72
CA SER A 332 -8.82 -18.54 14.60
C SER A 332 -9.62 -18.05 13.40
N ALA A 333 -10.65 -17.23 13.61
CA ALA A 333 -11.43 -16.61 12.54
C ALA A 333 -10.73 -15.36 11.98
N SER A 334 -10.32 -14.44 12.86
CA SER A 334 -9.78 -13.11 12.50
C SER A 334 -8.50 -13.18 11.68
N GLN A 335 -7.57 -14.08 12.02
CA GLN A 335 -6.31 -14.27 11.27
C GLN A 335 -6.51 -14.65 9.80
N ARG A 336 -7.66 -15.24 9.42
CA ARG A 336 -7.98 -15.58 8.04
C ARG A 336 -8.21 -14.35 7.15
N PHE A 337 -8.50 -13.19 7.75
CA PHE A 337 -8.78 -11.95 7.01
C PHE A 337 -7.52 -11.14 6.64
N LEU A 338 -6.33 -11.52 7.10
CA LEU A 338 -5.10 -10.81 6.72
C LEU A 338 -4.85 -10.86 5.20
N GLY A 339 -5.16 -11.98 4.56
CA GLY A 339 -5.09 -12.11 3.11
C GLY A 339 -5.98 -11.13 2.34
N GLU A 340 -7.14 -10.77 2.88
CA GLU A 340 -8.03 -9.77 2.27
C GLU A 340 -7.42 -8.36 2.29
N ILE A 341 -6.65 -8.00 3.32
CA ILE A 341 -5.96 -6.71 3.41
C ILE A 341 -4.92 -6.59 2.29
N LEU A 342 -4.12 -7.64 2.07
CA LEU A 342 -3.14 -7.70 0.97
C LEU A 342 -3.83 -7.62 -0.40
N ALA A 343 -4.90 -8.38 -0.58
CA ALA A 343 -5.65 -8.42 -1.84
C ALA A 343 -6.29 -7.05 -2.16
N ALA A 344 -6.93 -6.42 -1.18
CA ALA A 344 -7.55 -5.11 -1.34
C ALA A 344 -6.51 -4.01 -1.62
N THR A 345 -5.35 -4.07 -0.97
CA THR A 345 -4.23 -3.14 -1.20
C THR A 345 -3.72 -3.27 -2.64
N THR A 346 -3.53 -4.50 -3.11
CA THR A 346 -3.11 -4.77 -4.50
C THR A 346 -4.14 -4.26 -5.51
N TYR A 347 -5.41 -4.58 -5.30
CA TYR A 347 -6.48 -4.13 -6.19
C TYR A 347 -6.57 -2.60 -6.26
N ALA A 348 -6.53 -1.92 -5.11
CA ALA A 348 -6.61 -0.47 -5.05
C ALA A 348 -5.41 0.20 -5.73
N ALA A 349 -4.20 -0.32 -5.53
CA ALA A 349 -2.99 0.17 -6.17
C ALA A 349 -3.04 0.04 -7.70
N GLY A 350 -3.42 -1.14 -8.21
CA GLY A 350 -3.56 -1.39 -9.64
C GLY A 350 -4.64 -0.52 -10.29
N ARG A 351 -5.80 -0.41 -9.64
CA ARG A 351 -6.89 0.44 -10.12
C ARG A 351 -6.51 1.91 -10.16
N LEU A 352 -5.85 2.41 -9.12
CA LEU A 352 -5.40 3.80 -9.07
C LEU A 352 -4.31 4.09 -10.10
N ALA A 353 -3.36 3.16 -10.29
CA ALA A 353 -2.34 3.27 -11.32
C ALA A 353 -2.96 3.38 -12.74
N SER A 354 -3.94 2.53 -13.03
CA SER A 354 -4.68 2.58 -14.31
C SER A 354 -5.46 3.89 -14.48
N SER A 355 -6.07 4.39 -13.41
CA SER A 355 -6.82 5.66 -13.46
C SER A 355 -5.91 6.86 -13.70
N LEU A 356 -4.73 6.88 -13.08
CA LEU A 356 -3.74 7.94 -13.27
C LEU A 356 -3.10 7.90 -14.67
N ASP A 357 -2.90 6.71 -15.24
CA ASP A 357 -2.34 6.56 -16.60
C ASP A 357 -3.23 7.19 -17.67
N GLY A 358 -4.54 7.09 -17.50
CA GLY A 358 -5.52 7.68 -18.41
C GLY A 358 -6.05 9.06 -17.99
N MET A 359 -5.58 9.62 -16.88
CA MET A 359 -6.07 10.89 -16.35
C MET A 359 -5.64 12.07 -17.25
N ARG A 360 -6.59 12.94 -17.57
CA ARG A 360 -6.33 14.19 -18.25
C ARG A 360 -6.11 15.31 -17.23
N VAL A 361 -4.99 16.03 -17.36
CA VAL A 361 -4.74 17.29 -16.65
C VAL A 361 -5.20 18.45 -17.55
N ASP A 362 -6.10 19.30 -17.06
CA ASP A 362 -6.66 20.43 -17.79
C ASP A 362 -5.88 21.71 -17.46
N ARG A 363 -4.82 21.98 -18.23
CA ARG A 363 -3.91 23.12 -17.99
C ARG A 363 -4.61 24.47 -18.16
N ASP A 364 -5.63 24.54 -19.02
CA ASP A 364 -6.41 25.77 -19.19
C ASP A 364 -7.28 26.06 -17.97
N ARG A 365 -7.87 25.03 -17.37
CA ARG A 365 -8.61 25.16 -16.10
C ARG A 365 -7.71 25.49 -14.92
N LEU A 366 -6.52 24.88 -14.83
CA LEU A 366 -5.51 25.24 -13.82
C LEU A 366 -5.17 26.74 -13.91
N LYS A 367 -4.89 27.24 -15.11
CA LYS A 367 -4.62 28.65 -15.34
C LYS A 367 -5.82 29.56 -15.02
N ALA A 368 -7.04 29.16 -15.43
CA ALA A 368 -8.25 29.91 -15.16
C ALA A 368 -8.54 30.00 -13.66
N ASN A 369 -8.39 28.88 -12.92
CA ASN A 369 -8.60 28.85 -11.47
C ASN A 369 -7.58 29.72 -10.73
N LEU A 370 -6.31 29.72 -11.15
CA LEU A 370 -5.29 30.62 -10.62
C LEU A 370 -5.68 32.10 -10.82
N ALA A 371 -6.18 32.45 -12.01
CA ALA A 371 -6.59 33.80 -12.35
C ALA A 371 -7.85 34.28 -11.57
N MET A 372 -8.68 33.36 -11.04
CA MET A 372 -9.87 33.73 -10.24
C MET A 372 -9.53 34.54 -9.00
N SER A 373 -8.32 34.43 -8.47
CA SER A 373 -7.85 35.18 -7.31
C SER A 373 -7.62 36.68 -7.57
N ARG A 374 -7.74 37.13 -8.84
CA ARG A 374 -7.63 38.55 -9.26
C ARG A 374 -6.42 39.28 -8.66
N GLY A 375 -5.30 38.59 -8.53
CA GLY A 375 -4.07 39.18 -7.97
C GLY A 375 -3.99 39.21 -6.45
N ALA A 376 -4.99 38.69 -5.72
CA ALA A 376 -4.90 38.56 -4.25
C ALA A 376 -3.72 37.67 -3.80
N ILE A 377 -3.30 36.73 -4.67
CA ILE A 377 -2.11 35.88 -4.47
C ILE A 377 -0.84 36.74 -4.32
N ALA A 378 -0.79 37.95 -4.92
CA ALA A 378 0.34 38.86 -4.79
C ALA A 378 0.47 39.50 -3.39
N ALA A 379 -0.49 39.26 -2.48
CA ALA A 379 -0.48 39.84 -1.14
C ALA A 379 0.74 39.40 -0.31
N GLU A 380 1.04 38.09 -0.32
CA GLU A 380 2.19 37.56 0.40
C GLU A 380 3.52 38.09 -0.15
N PRO A 381 3.85 37.92 -1.44
CA PRO A 381 5.10 38.42 -1.98
C PRO A 381 5.21 39.96 -1.82
N LEU A 382 4.11 40.73 -1.93
CA LEU A 382 4.12 42.15 -1.75
C LEU A 382 4.51 42.52 -0.31
N TYR A 383 3.88 41.95 0.73
CA TYR A 383 4.23 42.27 2.12
C TYR A 383 5.66 41.83 2.46
N VAL A 384 6.11 40.67 1.98
CA VAL A 384 7.48 40.19 2.20
C VAL A 384 8.50 41.16 1.59
N LEU A 385 8.26 41.61 0.36
CA LEU A 385 9.15 42.56 -0.31
C LEU A 385 9.13 43.96 0.37
N LEU A 386 7.97 44.44 0.76
CA LEU A 386 7.87 45.71 1.50
C LEU A 386 8.66 45.63 2.84
N ALA A 387 8.52 44.54 3.57
CA ALA A 387 9.29 44.31 4.80
C ALA A 387 10.81 44.24 4.55
N LYS A 388 11.21 43.47 3.50
CA LYS A 388 12.62 43.37 3.05
C LYS A 388 13.25 44.72 2.78
N TYR A 389 12.49 45.66 2.22
CA TYR A 389 12.97 47.01 1.88
C TYR A 389 12.72 48.03 2.99
N GLY A 390 12.31 47.60 4.18
CA GLY A 390 12.28 48.38 5.40
C GLY A 390 10.94 49.09 5.70
N HIS A 391 9.83 48.59 5.14
CA HIS A 391 8.51 49.10 5.53
C HIS A 391 8.20 48.69 6.98
N PRO A 392 7.82 49.64 7.87
CA PRO A 392 7.69 49.35 9.30
C PRO A 392 6.55 48.39 9.65
N ASP A 393 5.47 48.39 8.90
CA ASP A 393 4.32 47.52 9.09
C ASP A 393 3.74 47.07 7.71
N ALA A 394 4.51 46.23 7.05
CA ALA A 394 4.19 45.76 5.70
C ALA A 394 2.90 44.94 5.65
N HIS A 395 2.67 44.09 6.66
CA HIS A 395 1.49 43.24 6.70
C HIS A 395 0.18 44.04 6.79
N GLU A 396 0.11 45.04 7.69
CA GLU A 396 -1.07 45.88 7.80
C GLU A 396 -1.28 46.76 6.56
N ALA A 397 -0.17 47.28 5.98
CA ALA A 397 -0.26 48.01 4.72
C ALA A 397 -0.92 47.16 3.61
N VAL A 398 -0.46 45.91 3.41
CA VAL A 398 -1.03 45.04 2.39
C VAL A 398 -2.47 44.60 2.71
N ARG A 399 -2.79 44.34 4.00
CA ARG A 399 -4.17 44.06 4.43
C ARG A 399 -5.12 45.22 4.06
N ARG A 400 -4.73 46.46 4.29
CA ARG A 400 -5.51 47.63 3.92
C ARG A 400 -5.71 47.73 2.40
N LEU A 401 -4.65 47.51 1.61
CA LEU A 401 -4.71 47.52 0.14
C LEU A 401 -5.59 46.39 -0.41
N THR A 402 -5.55 45.22 0.20
CA THR A 402 -6.41 44.12 -0.22
C THR A 402 -7.89 44.44 -0.06
N LEU A 403 -8.28 45.03 1.06
CA LEU A 403 -9.66 45.49 1.28
C LEU A 403 -10.08 46.60 0.29
N GLU A 404 -9.17 47.49 -0.07
CA GLU A 404 -9.41 48.54 -1.07
C GLU A 404 -9.57 47.94 -2.47
N ALA A 405 -8.70 47.00 -2.84
CA ALA A 405 -8.74 46.28 -4.12
C ALA A 405 -10.08 45.52 -4.30
N GLU A 406 -10.52 44.84 -3.24
CA GLU A 406 -11.81 44.13 -3.26
C GLU A 406 -13.00 45.10 -3.47
N ARG A 407 -13.06 46.22 -2.74
CA ARG A 407 -14.12 47.23 -2.85
C ARG A 407 -14.14 47.90 -4.23
N GLY A 408 -12.94 48.15 -4.79
CA GLY A 408 -12.77 48.85 -6.06
C GLY A 408 -12.78 47.96 -7.30
N SER A 409 -12.90 46.66 -7.14
CA SER A 409 -12.75 45.66 -8.23
C SER A 409 -11.45 45.84 -9.05
N ARG A 410 -10.38 46.32 -8.38
CA ARG A 410 -9.05 46.51 -8.96
C ARG A 410 -8.10 45.39 -8.52
N SER A 411 -7.00 45.23 -9.25
CA SER A 411 -5.95 44.30 -8.79
C SER A 411 -5.19 44.91 -7.60
N LEU A 412 -4.63 44.06 -6.73
CA LEU A 412 -3.83 44.49 -5.61
C LEU A 412 -2.62 45.35 -6.06
N LEU A 413 -1.98 44.96 -7.16
CA LEU A 413 -0.83 45.66 -7.72
C LEU A 413 -1.20 47.05 -8.23
N GLU A 414 -2.37 47.24 -8.87
CA GLU A 414 -2.86 48.56 -9.27
C GLU A 414 -3.05 49.49 -8.07
N VAL A 415 -3.70 48.98 -7.01
CA VAL A 415 -3.91 49.77 -5.78
C VAL A 415 -2.58 50.10 -5.11
N ALA A 416 -1.67 49.14 -5.00
CA ALA A 416 -0.34 49.34 -4.40
C ALA A 416 0.50 50.36 -5.19
N THR A 417 0.42 50.38 -6.52
CA THR A 417 1.16 51.34 -7.35
C THR A 417 0.65 52.75 -7.22
N LEU A 418 -0.62 52.94 -6.90
CA LEU A 418 -1.23 54.25 -6.69
C LEU A 418 -1.01 54.79 -5.27
N ASP A 419 -0.66 53.93 -4.32
CA ASP A 419 -0.42 54.32 -2.94
C ASP A 419 0.91 55.10 -2.81
N ALA A 420 0.81 56.39 -2.39
CA ALA A 420 1.96 57.29 -2.28
C ALA A 420 2.94 56.82 -1.19
N ASP A 421 2.47 56.23 -0.09
CA ASP A 421 3.28 55.80 1.04
C ASP A 421 4.13 54.56 0.69
N LEU A 422 3.70 53.76 -0.30
CA LEU A 422 4.44 52.59 -0.74
C LEU A 422 5.47 52.88 -1.85
N ARG A 423 5.34 53.98 -2.55
CA ARG A 423 6.23 54.34 -3.67
C ARG A 423 7.73 54.28 -3.32
N PRO A 424 8.21 54.76 -2.14
CA PRO A 424 9.63 54.70 -1.78
C PRO A 424 10.17 53.27 -1.64
N TYR A 425 9.31 52.31 -1.38
CA TYR A 425 9.66 50.89 -1.26
C TYR A 425 9.56 50.17 -2.60
N LEU A 426 8.47 50.37 -3.33
CA LEU A 426 8.23 49.76 -4.64
C LEU A 426 9.31 50.09 -5.68
N THR A 427 9.90 51.31 -5.61
CA THR A 427 10.99 51.73 -6.49
C THR A 427 12.28 50.94 -6.27
N LYS A 428 12.46 50.32 -5.11
CA LYS A 428 13.63 49.51 -4.78
C LYS A 428 13.54 48.07 -5.27
N PHE A 429 12.34 47.59 -5.68
CA PHE A 429 12.16 46.22 -6.15
C PHE A 429 12.95 45.97 -7.43
N THR A 430 13.64 44.85 -7.45
CA THR A 430 14.32 44.37 -8.67
C THR A 430 13.33 44.03 -9.79
N PRO A 431 13.77 43.94 -11.05
CA PRO A 431 12.91 43.51 -12.15
C PRO A 431 12.25 42.16 -11.89
N ASP A 432 12.97 41.17 -11.35
CA ASP A 432 12.44 39.85 -11.03
C ASP A 432 11.39 39.89 -9.92
N GLU A 433 11.61 40.68 -8.88
CA GLU A 433 10.63 40.85 -7.80
C GLU A 433 9.34 41.53 -8.29
N ARG A 434 9.42 42.49 -9.22
CA ARG A 434 8.24 43.10 -9.84
C ARG A 434 7.51 42.10 -10.71
N ARG A 435 8.25 41.30 -11.48
CA ARG A 435 7.69 40.26 -12.36
C ARG A 435 6.85 39.24 -11.58
N ILE A 436 7.27 38.85 -10.37
CA ILE A 436 6.48 37.94 -9.51
C ILE A 436 5.13 38.56 -9.13
N LEU A 437 5.07 39.89 -8.88
CA LEU A 437 3.82 40.58 -8.57
C LEU A 437 2.91 40.73 -9.78
N GLU A 438 3.49 40.90 -10.97
CA GLU A 438 2.77 40.99 -12.26
C GLU A 438 2.34 39.63 -12.80
N ARG A 439 3.12 38.59 -12.48
CA ARG A 439 2.95 37.21 -12.92
C ARG A 439 2.86 36.27 -11.72
N PRO A 440 1.72 36.25 -11.00
CA PRO A 440 1.57 35.41 -9.80
C PRO A 440 1.74 33.92 -10.08
N ASP A 441 1.54 33.47 -11.32
CA ASP A 441 1.82 32.12 -11.78
C ASP A 441 3.32 31.73 -11.71
N GLU A 442 4.20 32.71 -11.58
CA GLU A 442 5.64 32.51 -11.39
C GLU A 442 6.07 32.48 -9.91
N TYR A 443 5.17 32.83 -8.98
CA TYR A 443 5.41 32.75 -7.53
C TYR A 443 5.17 31.32 -7.03
N ARG A 444 6.02 30.40 -7.46
CA ARG A 444 5.89 28.95 -7.18
C ARG A 444 6.98 28.44 -6.24
N GLY A 445 7.82 29.32 -5.68
CA GLY A 445 8.96 28.94 -4.86
C GLY A 445 9.82 27.87 -5.52
N LEU A 446 10.15 26.83 -4.79
CA LEU A 446 10.94 25.67 -5.24
C LEU A 446 10.08 24.48 -5.69
N ALA A 447 8.77 24.69 -5.91
CA ALA A 447 7.87 23.57 -6.25
C ALA A 447 8.33 22.77 -7.50
N PRO A 448 8.80 23.41 -8.61
CA PRO A 448 9.28 22.67 -9.77
C PRO A 448 10.53 21.82 -9.48
N GLU A 449 11.50 22.36 -8.75
CA GLU A 449 12.75 21.67 -8.40
C GLU A 449 12.46 20.50 -7.47
N VAL A 450 11.69 20.72 -6.41
CA VAL A 450 11.32 19.67 -5.44
C VAL A 450 10.57 18.54 -6.13
N ALA A 451 9.67 18.86 -7.08
CA ALA A 451 8.95 17.84 -7.84
C ALA A 451 9.92 16.93 -8.61
N ARG A 452 10.91 17.51 -9.30
CA ARG A 452 11.92 16.76 -10.05
C ARG A 452 12.85 15.96 -9.15
N ASP A 453 13.30 16.54 -8.05
CA ASP A 453 14.21 15.89 -7.11
C ASP A 453 13.56 14.65 -6.48
N ILE A 454 12.32 14.76 -6.01
CA ILE A 454 11.57 13.63 -5.43
C ILE A 454 11.32 12.56 -6.51
N ALA A 455 10.89 12.96 -7.71
CA ALA A 455 10.66 12.03 -8.81
C ALA A 455 11.93 11.26 -9.18
N SER A 456 13.07 11.95 -9.31
CA SER A 456 14.36 11.34 -9.62
C SER A 456 14.83 10.38 -8.53
N ALA A 457 14.76 10.80 -7.26
CA ALA A 457 15.18 9.99 -6.12
C ALA A 457 14.37 8.68 -6.02
N TRP A 458 13.06 8.74 -6.19
CA TRP A 458 12.22 7.56 -6.13
C TRP A 458 12.31 6.69 -7.38
N ARG A 459 12.52 7.26 -8.55
CA ARG A 459 12.80 6.46 -9.76
C ARG A 459 14.00 5.54 -9.55
N GLU A 460 15.07 6.03 -8.94
CA GLU A 460 16.24 5.21 -8.61
C GLU A 460 15.92 4.11 -7.59
N ARG A 461 15.19 4.44 -6.53
CA ARG A 461 14.79 3.47 -5.49
C ARG A 461 13.85 2.37 -5.99
N LEU A 462 13.06 2.64 -7.04
CA LEU A 462 12.16 1.66 -7.64
C LEU A 462 12.87 0.65 -8.55
N LYS A 463 14.13 0.89 -8.92
CA LYS A 463 14.92 -0.10 -9.68
C LYS A 463 15.01 -1.42 -8.91
N GLY A 464 14.69 -2.52 -9.57
CA GLY A 464 14.64 -3.86 -8.97
C GLY A 464 13.38 -4.16 -8.14
N ILE A 465 12.39 -3.26 -8.12
CA ILE A 465 11.06 -3.52 -7.55
C ILE A 465 10.00 -3.54 -8.65
N LEU A 466 10.15 -2.69 -9.65
CA LEU A 466 9.26 -2.67 -10.82
C LEU A 466 9.32 -4.02 -11.54
N PRO A 467 8.17 -4.54 -12.02
CA PRO A 467 8.15 -5.74 -12.87
C PRO A 467 8.97 -5.48 -14.15
N GLU A 468 9.68 -6.54 -14.61
CA GLU A 468 10.41 -6.53 -15.87
C GLU A 468 9.51 -6.35 -17.09
#